data_4c1016aaf6243a90243acb20294f148d
#
_entry.id   4c1016aaf6243a90243acb20294f148d
#
_cell.length_a   1.000
_cell.length_b   1.000
_cell.length_c   1.000
_cell.angle_alpha   90.00
_cell.angle_beta   90.00
_cell.angle_gamma   90.00
#
_symmetry.space_group_name_H-M   'P 1'
#
loop_
_entity.id
_entity.type
_entity.pdbx_description
1 polymer ?
#
loop_
_entity_poly.entity_id
_entity_poly.type
_entity_poly.pdbx_seq_one_letter_code
_entity_poly.pdbx_strand_id
1 'polypeptide(L)'
;MASSAPRGLRSDHVVTVGIALFSMLFGAGNLIIPPLLALQAGSATPVAMLGFLIAAIGLPVMGLIAVALAGTARELAGRVHPKFGEFFVAAVYLAIGPCLAIPRTSSTAFEMLVPLLPEGVSLGTARLVFAVGFFVVAFALTLRPGVITRVLGRITGPALIALIVLVVGAAVVSPLGPAAAPQAPYNAGAAVQGFLTGYQTMDLLASLAFGIIIAETIHELGVTDDKRVAFEISRSGVIAGVLMAIIYCGLALAGAQLSTVMPDATNGAAILARSASMHFGLAGTVVVFAIFFLACMNVCIGLISCCSRYFCETYVVEGGAEASEEAMRRPFAILAFVFAAFSCVLSNVGLDVILMFSVPMLNALYPVAIVLVLMGLVHGFCDAHPQVWVWVGGVVAVQSVITSIRDAFFARVWLPFDALPLADIGAAWAPVAVVAFVIGLLHSRFVAHSRS
;
A
#
# COMPACT_ATOMS: atom_id res chain seq x y z
N MET A 1 -32.15 31.80 11.82
CA MET A 1 -31.08 30.83 12.15
C MET A 1 -30.05 30.95 11.08
N ALA A 2 -28.88 31.51 11.37
CA ALA A 2 -27.80 31.61 10.41
C ALA A 2 -27.26 30.20 10.14
N SER A 3 -27.38 29.74 8.91
CA SER A 3 -26.74 28.52 8.42
C SER A 3 -25.23 28.71 8.58
N SER A 4 -24.66 28.19 9.65
CA SER A 4 -23.21 28.10 9.79
C SER A 4 -22.73 27.17 8.65
N ALA A 5 -21.96 27.72 7.69
CA ALA A 5 -21.32 26.92 6.67
C ALA A 5 -20.60 25.72 7.35
N PRO A 6 -20.76 24.50 6.85
CA PRO A 6 -20.17 23.31 7.46
C PRO A 6 -18.67 23.53 7.61
N ARG A 7 -18.18 23.46 8.86
CA ARG A 7 -16.77 23.72 9.18
C ARG A 7 -15.91 22.55 8.68
N GLY A 8 -14.94 22.82 7.82
CA GLY A 8 -13.89 21.87 7.48
C GLY A 8 -12.93 21.63 8.65
N LEU A 9 -12.01 20.68 8.50
CA LEU A 9 -10.96 20.44 9.48
C LEU A 9 -10.06 21.66 9.66
N ARG A 10 -9.64 21.89 10.89
CA ARG A 10 -8.58 22.86 11.19
C ARG A 10 -7.26 22.37 10.58
N SER A 11 -6.37 23.27 10.21
CA SER A 11 -5.11 22.94 9.54
C SER A 11 -4.23 21.99 10.37
N ASP A 12 -4.24 22.11 11.70
CA ASP A 12 -3.53 21.20 12.61
C ASP A 12 -4.10 19.77 12.58
N HIS A 13 -5.40 19.62 12.47
CA HIS A 13 -6.05 18.31 12.29
C HIS A 13 -5.75 17.71 10.92
N VAL A 14 -5.77 18.49 9.85
CA VAL A 14 -5.41 18.01 8.50
C VAL A 14 -3.98 17.45 8.46
N VAL A 15 -3.03 18.17 9.09
CA VAL A 15 -1.65 17.71 9.21
C VAL A 15 -1.57 16.43 10.04
N THR A 16 -2.27 16.37 11.17
CA THR A 16 -2.29 15.16 12.03
C THR A 16 -2.86 13.95 11.29
N VAL A 17 -3.98 14.11 10.56
CA VAL A 17 -4.57 13.05 9.73
C VAL A 17 -3.64 12.67 8.57
N GLY A 18 -2.98 13.66 7.95
CA GLY A 18 -1.98 13.41 6.90
C GLY A 18 -0.77 12.60 7.39
N ILE A 19 -0.24 12.90 8.59
CA ILE A 19 0.83 12.13 9.23
C ILE A 19 0.33 10.73 9.63
N ALA A 20 -0.90 10.61 10.14
CA ALA A 20 -1.48 9.31 10.43
C ALA A 20 -1.61 8.45 9.17
N LEU A 21 -2.12 9.03 8.08
CA LEU A 21 -2.23 8.38 6.79
C LEU A 21 -0.86 7.98 6.22
N PHE A 22 0.13 8.88 6.29
CA PHE A 22 1.52 8.55 5.99
C PHE A 22 1.98 7.33 6.79
N SER A 23 1.76 7.33 8.11
CA SER A 23 2.18 6.24 9.01
C SER A 23 1.48 4.92 8.74
N MET A 24 0.24 4.94 8.24
CA MET A 24 -0.52 3.75 7.85
C MET A 24 -0.07 3.18 6.49
N LEU A 25 0.28 4.04 5.55
CA LEU A 25 0.78 3.64 4.23
C LEU A 25 2.27 3.27 4.27
N PHE A 26 3.07 3.99 5.04
CA PHE A 26 4.53 3.86 5.05
C PHE A 26 5.00 2.65 5.87
N GLY A 27 5.09 1.51 5.20
CA GLY A 27 5.46 0.22 5.80
C GLY A 27 6.80 -0.36 5.34
N ALA A 28 6.94 -1.65 5.55
CA ALA A 28 8.14 -2.41 5.20
C ALA A 28 8.55 -2.27 3.73
N GLY A 29 7.57 -2.37 2.80
CA GLY A 29 7.82 -2.23 1.38
C GLY A 29 8.39 -0.87 1.01
N ASN A 30 7.83 0.16 1.59
CA ASN A 30 8.19 1.56 1.37
C ASN A 30 9.62 1.90 1.82
N LEU A 31 10.14 1.16 2.79
CA LEU A 31 11.54 1.27 3.25
C LEU A 31 12.51 0.48 2.37
N ILE A 32 12.09 -0.69 1.87
CA ILE A 32 12.98 -1.64 1.18
C ILE A 32 13.08 -1.31 -0.32
N ILE A 33 11.97 -0.94 -0.95
CA ILE A 33 11.88 -0.87 -2.41
C ILE A 33 12.64 0.32 -3.00
N PRO A 34 12.52 1.57 -2.50
CA PRO A 34 13.23 2.71 -3.08
C PRO A 34 14.76 2.57 -3.08
N PRO A 35 15.43 2.13 -1.98
CA PRO A 35 16.87 1.96 -2.01
C PRO A 35 17.31 0.81 -2.92
N LEU A 36 16.54 -0.29 -3.00
CA LEU A 36 16.85 -1.39 -3.90
C LEU A 36 16.69 -0.99 -5.38
N LEU A 37 15.58 -0.32 -5.70
CA LEU A 37 15.35 0.25 -7.03
C LEU A 37 16.52 1.14 -7.45
N ALA A 38 16.92 2.06 -6.58
CA ALA A 38 17.96 3.03 -6.88
C ALA A 38 19.36 2.39 -6.99
N LEU A 39 19.64 1.37 -6.21
CA LEU A 39 20.86 0.58 -6.32
C LEU A 39 20.96 -0.07 -7.70
N GLN A 40 19.87 -0.67 -8.19
CA GLN A 40 19.80 -1.34 -9.50
C GLN A 40 19.72 -0.34 -10.66
N ALA A 41 18.99 0.76 -10.48
CA ALA A 41 18.86 1.81 -11.49
C ALA A 41 20.14 2.66 -11.63
N GLY A 42 21.00 2.71 -10.61
CA GLY A 42 22.25 3.46 -10.65
C GLY A 42 22.05 4.90 -11.11
N SER A 43 22.72 5.31 -12.19
CA SER A 43 22.61 6.67 -12.77
C SER A 43 21.22 6.96 -13.38
N ALA A 44 20.40 5.93 -13.69
CA ALA A 44 19.02 6.09 -14.14
C ALA A 44 18.00 6.26 -12.99
N THR A 45 18.44 6.31 -11.73
CA THR A 45 17.58 6.49 -10.55
C THR A 45 16.58 7.63 -10.68
N PRO A 46 16.91 8.85 -11.14
CA PRO A 46 15.92 9.93 -11.26
C PRO A 46 14.74 9.56 -12.18
N VAL A 47 15.03 8.89 -13.30
CA VAL A 47 14.01 8.47 -14.27
C VAL A 47 13.17 7.31 -13.70
N ALA A 48 13.80 6.34 -13.06
CA ALA A 48 13.11 5.23 -12.41
C ALA A 48 12.21 5.73 -11.25
N MET A 49 12.69 6.69 -10.46
CA MET A 49 11.92 7.28 -9.36
C MET A 49 10.70 8.05 -9.84
N LEU A 50 10.72 8.70 -11.00
CA LEU A 50 9.51 9.33 -11.56
C LEU A 50 8.39 8.30 -11.76
N GLY A 51 8.69 7.17 -12.37
CA GLY A 51 7.73 6.08 -12.53
C GLY A 51 7.27 5.50 -11.18
N PHE A 52 8.22 5.26 -10.29
CA PHE A 52 7.95 4.74 -8.95
C PHE A 52 7.00 5.66 -8.14
N LEU A 53 7.24 6.97 -8.12
CA LEU A 53 6.42 7.93 -7.38
C LEU A 53 4.99 8.00 -7.93
N ILE A 54 4.79 7.85 -9.24
CA ILE A 54 3.46 7.79 -9.84
C ILE A 54 2.70 6.57 -9.30
N ALA A 55 3.34 5.39 -9.26
CA ALA A 55 2.70 4.16 -8.80
C ALA A 55 2.56 4.10 -7.27
N ALA A 56 3.61 4.45 -6.53
CA ALA A 56 3.66 4.29 -5.08
C ALA A 56 3.03 5.46 -4.29
N ILE A 57 2.76 6.59 -4.94
CA ILE A 57 2.11 7.76 -4.31
C ILE A 57 0.90 8.22 -5.11
N GLY A 58 1.07 8.45 -6.40
CA GLY A 58 0.02 8.99 -7.26
C GLY A 58 -1.22 8.10 -7.25
N LEU A 59 -1.06 6.80 -7.53
CA LEU A 59 -2.17 5.85 -7.53
C LEU A 59 -2.83 5.69 -6.14
N PRO A 60 -2.12 5.54 -5.02
CA PRO A 60 -2.73 5.49 -3.69
C PRO A 60 -3.53 6.75 -3.32
N VAL A 61 -3.00 7.94 -3.59
CA VAL A 61 -3.74 9.19 -3.33
C VAL A 61 -5.00 9.27 -4.21
N MET A 62 -4.90 8.91 -5.48
CA MET A 62 -6.07 8.79 -6.36
C MET A 62 -7.05 7.73 -5.86
N GLY A 63 -6.57 6.62 -5.31
CA GLY A 63 -7.39 5.56 -4.71
C GLY A 63 -8.23 6.07 -3.54
N LEU A 64 -7.60 6.80 -2.62
CA LEU A 64 -8.31 7.45 -1.50
C LEU A 64 -9.40 8.40 -1.98
N ILE A 65 -9.09 9.23 -2.99
CA ILE A 65 -10.06 10.18 -3.56
C ILE A 65 -11.22 9.43 -4.23
N ALA A 66 -10.91 8.40 -5.03
CA ALA A 66 -11.95 7.61 -5.73
C ALA A 66 -12.88 6.89 -4.75
N VAL A 67 -12.34 6.31 -3.67
CA VAL A 67 -13.14 5.69 -2.61
C VAL A 67 -14.00 6.74 -1.89
N ALA A 68 -13.44 7.89 -1.55
CA ALA A 68 -14.17 8.97 -0.90
C ALA A 68 -15.32 9.52 -1.78
N LEU A 69 -15.13 9.60 -3.10
CA LEU A 69 -16.17 10.01 -4.05
C LEU A 69 -17.24 8.93 -4.26
N ALA A 70 -16.88 7.67 -4.14
CA ALA A 70 -17.82 6.55 -4.30
C ALA A 70 -18.58 6.23 -3.01
N GLY A 71 -18.09 6.66 -1.86
CA GLY A 71 -18.52 6.29 -0.52
C GLY A 71 -17.64 5.19 0.07
N THR A 72 -17.60 4.03 -0.54
CA THR A 72 -16.80 2.89 -0.10
C THR A 72 -16.07 2.21 -1.26
N ALA A 73 -15.02 1.45 -0.98
CA ALA A 73 -14.38 0.60 -1.99
C ALA A 73 -15.33 -0.46 -2.57
N ARG A 74 -16.30 -0.94 -1.75
CA ARG A 74 -17.34 -1.87 -2.19
C ARG A 74 -18.30 -1.23 -3.18
N GLU A 75 -18.70 0.00 -2.96
CA GLU A 75 -19.55 0.76 -3.89
C GLU A 75 -18.80 1.07 -5.19
N LEU A 76 -17.53 1.47 -5.10
CA LEU A 76 -16.68 1.70 -6.26
C LEU A 76 -16.59 0.46 -7.16
N ALA A 77 -16.19 -0.68 -6.59
CA ALA A 77 -16.06 -1.94 -7.33
C ALA A 77 -17.43 -2.55 -7.70
N GLY A 78 -18.45 -2.28 -6.92
CA GLY A 78 -19.84 -2.71 -7.16
C GLY A 78 -20.48 -2.13 -8.40
N ARG A 79 -19.93 -1.04 -8.94
CA ARG A 79 -20.35 -0.46 -10.24
C ARG A 79 -20.12 -1.40 -11.42
N VAL A 80 -19.16 -2.32 -11.31
CA VAL A 80 -18.97 -3.41 -12.29
C VAL A 80 -20.11 -4.42 -12.17
N HIS A 81 -20.29 -4.96 -10.97
CA HIS A 81 -21.40 -5.83 -10.56
C HIS A 81 -21.37 -5.97 -9.03
N PRO A 82 -22.51 -6.04 -8.32
CA PRO A 82 -22.54 -6.11 -6.85
C PRO A 82 -21.70 -7.26 -6.28
N LYS A 83 -21.82 -8.47 -6.83
CA LYS A 83 -21.01 -9.64 -6.40
C LYS A 83 -19.52 -9.50 -6.73
N PHE A 84 -19.19 -8.82 -7.84
CA PHE A 84 -17.80 -8.52 -8.17
C PHE A 84 -17.19 -7.57 -7.14
N GLY A 85 -17.91 -6.52 -6.76
CA GLY A 85 -17.46 -5.58 -5.73
C GLY A 85 -17.19 -6.27 -4.40
N GLU A 86 -18.10 -7.12 -3.96
CA GLU A 86 -17.95 -7.90 -2.73
C GLU A 86 -16.73 -8.81 -2.77
N PHE A 87 -16.59 -9.62 -3.83
CA PHE A 87 -15.47 -10.55 -4.00
C PHE A 87 -14.13 -9.82 -4.12
N PHE A 88 -14.05 -8.78 -4.97
CA PHE A 88 -12.82 -8.03 -5.20
C PHE A 88 -12.34 -7.34 -3.92
N VAL A 89 -13.25 -6.67 -3.21
CA VAL A 89 -12.88 -5.96 -1.98
C VAL A 89 -12.48 -6.94 -0.88
N ALA A 90 -13.21 -8.06 -0.71
CA ALA A 90 -12.80 -9.10 0.21
C ALA A 90 -11.41 -9.66 -0.13
N ALA A 91 -11.12 -9.91 -1.42
CA ALA A 91 -9.79 -10.36 -1.88
C ALA A 91 -8.70 -9.32 -1.58
N VAL A 92 -8.98 -8.02 -1.78
CA VAL A 92 -8.06 -6.94 -1.41
C VAL A 92 -7.77 -6.96 0.09
N TYR A 93 -8.81 -6.99 0.94
CA TYR A 93 -8.62 -6.99 2.40
C TYR A 93 -7.90 -8.25 2.90
N LEU A 94 -8.13 -9.42 2.31
CA LEU A 94 -7.38 -10.63 2.64
C LEU A 94 -5.92 -10.52 2.19
N ALA A 95 -5.66 -9.98 1.01
CA ALA A 95 -4.31 -9.81 0.48
C ALA A 95 -3.48 -8.84 1.33
N ILE A 96 -3.97 -7.61 1.54
CA ILE A 96 -3.25 -6.61 2.37
C ILE A 96 -3.34 -6.91 3.87
N GLY A 97 -4.30 -7.71 4.28
CA GLY A 97 -4.52 -8.12 5.66
C GLY A 97 -3.71 -9.37 6.03
N PRO A 98 -4.40 -10.39 6.53
CA PRO A 98 -3.75 -11.53 7.19
C PRO A 98 -2.89 -12.39 6.28
N CYS A 99 -3.10 -12.37 4.95
CA CYS A 99 -2.41 -13.29 4.06
C CYS A 99 -1.00 -12.82 3.68
N LEU A 100 -0.78 -11.52 3.43
CA LEU A 100 0.49 -11.02 2.89
C LEU A 100 1.08 -9.84 3.68
N ALA A 101 0.39 -8.68 3.75
CA ALA A 101 1.04 -7.49 4.26
C ALA A 101 1.23 -7.50 5.77
N ILE A 102 0.26 -7.96 6.56
CA ILE A 102 0.40 -8.04 8.03
C ILE A 102 1.54 -8.99 8.44
N PRO A 103 1.63 -10.25 7.94
CA PRO A 103 2.78 -11.13 8.26
C PRO A 103 4.12 -10.54 7.86
N ARG A 104 4.19 -9.88 6.70
CA ARG A 104 5.40 -9.23 6.18
C ARG A 104 5.93 -8.16 7.12
N THR A 105 5.07 -7.43 7.86
CA THR A 105 5.53 -6.39 8.79
C THR A 105 6.44 -6.96 9.88
N SER A 106 6.03 -8.03 10.55
CA SER A 106 6.83 -8.67 11.59
C SER A 106 8.11 -9.30 11.02
N SER A 107 8.00 -10.02 9.89
CA SER A 107 9.15 -10.66 9.25
C SER A 107 10.22 -9.65 8.86
N THR A 108 9.81 -8.53 8.24
CA THR A 108 10.76 -7.48 7.83
C THR A 108 11.41 -6.78 9.03
N ALA A 109 10.63 -6.46 10.07
CA ALA A 109 11.18 -5.87 11.29
C ALA A 109 12.17 -6.82 11.98
N PHE A 110 11.92 -8.12 11.96
CA PHE A 110 12.81 -9.12 12.50
C PHE A 110 14.14 -9.20 11.73
N GLU A 111 14.12 -9.14 10.38
CA GLU A 111 15.36 -9.13 9.60
C GLU A 111 16.31 -7.99 10.01
N MET A 112 15.78 -6.85 10.43
CA MET A 112 16.58 -5.72 10.93
C MET A 112 17.08 -5.93 12.36
N LEU A 113 16.47 -6.83 13.12
CA LEU A 113 16.94 -7.22 14.45
C LEU A 113 18.11 -8.22 14.38
N VAL A 114 18.15 -9.07 13.35
CA VAL A 114 19.14 -10.16 13.24
C VAL A 114 20.59 -9.70 13.47
N PRO A 115 21.07 -8.58 12.87
CA PRO A 115 22.44 -8.10 13.09
C PRO A 115 22.75 -7.66 14.54
N LEU A 116 21.71 -7.47 15.36
CA LEU A 116 21.83 -7.04 16.76
C LEU A 116 21.71 -8.20 17.75
N LEU A 117 21.42 -9.43 17.27
CA LEU A 117 21.29 -10.59 18.12
C LEU A 117 22.67 -11.09 18.60
N PRO A 118 22.79 -11.58 19.85
CA PRO A 118 23.99 -12.21 20.32
C PRO A 118 24.35 -13.48 19.52
N GLU A 119 25.64 -13.77 19.39
CA GLU A 119 26.09 -15.01 18.77
C GLU A 119 25.56 -16.25 19.52
N GLY A 120 25.16 -17.26 18.76
CA GLY A 120 24.63 -18.52 19.30
C GLY A 120 23.12 -18.55 19.57
N VAL A 121 22.39 -17.46 19.33
CA VAL A 121 20.93 -17.46 19.44
C VAL A 121 20.31 -18.18 18.25
N SER A 122 19.42 -19.14 18.51
CA SER A 122 18.65 -19.80 17.47
C SER A 122 17.72 -18.79 16.76
N LEU A 123 17.97 -18.54 15.47
CA LEU A 123 17.18 -17.59 14.67
C LEU A 123 15.70 -17.95 14.64
N GLY A 124 15.34 -19.26 14.59
CA GLY A 124 13.94 -19.70 14.61
C GLY A 124 13.24 -19.34 15.92
N THR A 125 13.90 -19.59 17.07
CA THR A 125 13.35 -19.22 18.39
C THR A 125 13.24 -17.70 18.54
N ALA A 126 14.28 -16.96 18.14
CA ALA A 126 14.27 -15.49 18.19
C ALA A 126 13.15 -14.90 17.33
N ARG A 127 12.95 -15.42 16.11
CA ARG A 127 11.86 -15.01 15.20
C ARG A 127 10.49 -15.26 15.83
N LEU A 128 10.27 -16.43 16.41
CA LEU A 128 9.00 -16.76 17.07
C LEU A 128 8.72 -15.81 18.25
N VAL A 129 9.69 -15.62 19.13
CA VAL A 129 9.54 -14.74 20.32
C VAL A 129 9.29 -13.30 19.86
N PHE A 130 10.04 -12.81 18.88
CA PHE A 130 9.82 -11.48 18.31
C PHE A 130 8.42 -11.34 17.69
N ALA A 131 8.01 -12.30 16.86
CA ALA A 131 6.70 -12.26 16.20
C ALA A 131 5.56 -12.24 17.22
N VAL A 132 5.61 -13.10 18.24
CA VAL A 132 4.59 -13.11 19.31
C VAL A 132 4.57 -11.76 20.04
N GLY A 133 5.70 -11.23 20.45
CA GLY A 133 5.79 -9.92 21.11
C GLY A 133 5.25 -8.79 20.22
N PHE A 134 5.63 -8.78 18.93
CA PHE A 134 5.19 -7.80 17.94
C PHE A 134 3.67 -7.80 17.77
N PHE A 135 3.07 -8.99 17.56
CA PHE A 135 1.63 -9.10 17.34
C PHE A 135 0.80 -8.89 18.61
N VAL A 136 1.32 -9.23 19.79
CA VAL A 136 0.67 -8.90 21.07
C VAL A 136 0.59 -7.38 21.24
N VAL A 137 1.68 -6.65 20.98
CA VAL A 137 1.70 -5.18 21.04
C VAL A 137 0.76 -4.57 19.98
N ALA A 138 0.83 -5.05 18.73
CA ALA A 138 -0.03 -4.59 17.66
C ALA A 138 -1.52 -4.79 17.99
N PHE A 139 -1.90 -5.97 18.45
CA PHE A 139 -3.27 -6.29 18.87
C PHE A 139 -3.74 -5.39 20.04
N ALA A 140 -2.92 -5.26 21.09
CA ALA A 140 -3.27 -4.44 22.25
C ALA A 140 -3.46 -2.95 21.89
N LEU A 141 -2.66 -2.43 20.94
CA LEU A 141 -2.80 -1.07 20.44
C LEU A 141 -4.03 -0.94 19.54
N THR A 142 -4.32 -1.92 18.68
CA THR A 142 -5.49 -1.91 17.80
C THR A 142 -6.81 -1.78 18.57
N LEU A 143 -6.89 -2.37 19.77
CA LEU A 143 -8.11 -2.30 20.60
C LEU A 143 -8.32 -0.94 21.29
N ARG A 144 -7.38 0.00 21.20
CA ARG A 144 -7.50 1.30 21.87
C ARG A 144 -8.22 2.31 20.99
N PRO A 145 -9.28 2.99 21.50
CA PRO A 145 -9.94 4.06 20.76
C PRO A 145 -8.99 5.20 20.41
N GLY A 146 -9.13 5.76 19.22
CA GLY A 146 -8.33 6.89 18.76
C GLY A 146 -6.84 6.58 18.55
N VAL A 147 -6.47 5.30 18.39
CA VAL A 147 -5.07 4.89 18.15
C VAL A 147 -4.51 5.55 16.89
N ILE A 148 -5.30 5.68 15.84
CA ILE A 148 -4.88 6.25 14.56
C ILE A 148 -4.40 7.70 14.74
N THR A 149 -5.21 8.56 15.33
CA THR A 149 -4.86 9.98 15.49
C THR A 149 -3.84 10.20 16.60
N ARG A 150 -3.98 9.52 17.73
CA ARG A 150 -3.17 9.78 18.92
C ARG A 150 -1.81 9.07 18.85
N VAL A 151 -1.77 7.80 18.50
CA VAL A 151 -0.52 7.02 18.44
C VAL A 151 0.17 7.24 17.12
N LEU A 152 -0.48 6.92 15.98
CA LEU A 152 0.14 7.00 14.67
C LEU A 152 0.37 8.45 14.22
N GLY A 153 -0.62 9.32 14.37
CA GLY A 153 -0.55 10.71 13.90
C GLY A 153 0.32 11.64 14.77
N ARG A 154 0.35 11.44 16.10
CA ARG A 154 1.03 12.37 17.01
C ARG A 154 2.30 11.86 17.68
N ILE A 155 2.52 10.56 17.72
CA ILE A 155 3.67 9.97 18.44
C ILE A 155 4.58 9.21 17.47
N THR A 156 4.13 8.06 16.96
CA THR A 156 4.99 7.16 16.19
C THR A 156 5.28 7.68 14.78
N GLY A 157 4.34 8.38 14.15
CA GLY A 157 4.55 8.98 12.83
C GLY A 157 5.64 10.07 12.83
N PRO A 158 5.54 11.11 13.67
CA PRO A 158 6.61 12.10 13.79
C PRO A 158 7.95 11.52 14.21
N ALA A 159 7.97 10.53 15.13
CA ALA A 159 9.19 9.84 15.53
C ALA A 159 9.83 9.08 14.35
N LEU A 160 9.02 8.37 13.56
CA LEU A 160 9.46 7.68 12.36
C LEU A 160 10.07 8.65 11.33
N ILE A 161 9.38 9.76 11.05
CA ILE A 161 9.87 10.80 10.14
C ILE A 161 11.21 11.36 10.62
N ALA A 162 11.34 11.67 11.91
CA ALA A 162 12.58 12.22 12.47
C ALA A 162 13.76 11.23 12.33
N LEU A 163 13.54 9.94 12.60
CA LEU A 163 14.57 8.91 12.43
C LEU A 163 14.99 8.73 10.96
N ILE A 164 14.03 8.77 10.03
CA ILE A 164 14.31 8.66 8.60
C ILE A 164 15.08 9.90 8.12
N VAL A 165 14.69 11.09 8.54
CA VAL A 165 15.39 12.34 8.21
C VAL A 165 16.82 12.32 8.71
N LEU A 166 17.09 11.71 9.87
CA LEU A 166 18.46 11.51 10.38
C LEU A 166 19.31 10.67 9.41
N VAL A 167 18.79 9.51 8.97
CA VAL A 167 19.52 8.58 8.09
C VAL A 167 19.69 9.17 6.69
N VAL A 168 18.63 9.73 6.12
CA VAL A 168 18.63 10.36 4.80
C VAL A 168 19.51 11.62 4.81
N GLY A 169 19.40 12.43 5.87
CA GLY A 169 20.23 13.63 6.04
C GLY A 169 21.73 13.29 6.05
N ALA A 170 22.13 12.21 6.73
CA ALA A 170 23.51 11.77 6.69
C ALA A 170 23.98 11.38 5.28
N ALA A 171 23.16 10.66 4.52
CA ALA A 171 23.46 10.28 3.13
C ALA A 171 23.57 11.52 2.19
N VAL A 172 22.80 12.58 2.46
CA VAL A 172 22.89 13.86 1.72
C VAL A 172 24.16 14.62 2.07
N VAL A 173 24.47 14.74 3.36
CA VAL A 173 25.61 15.55 3.83
C VAL A 173 26.95 14.87 3.57
N SER A 174 27.01 13.55 3.66
CA SER A 174 28.22 12.74 3.48
C SER A 174 27.99 11.62 2.48
N PRO A 175 27.99 11.89 1.15
CA PRO A 175 27.76 10.88 0.13
C PRO A 175 28.79 9.75 0.18
N LEU A 176 28.33 8.49 0.06
CA LEU A 176 29.17 7.30 0.18
C LEU A 176 29.87 6.89 -1.11
N GLY A 177 29.37 7.33 -2.25
CA GLY A 177 29.98 7.04 -3.55
C GLY A 177 29.13 7.50 -4.74
N PRO A 178 29.67 7.41 -5.96
CA PRO A 178 28.93 7.71 -7.18
C PRO A 178 27.96 6.58 -7.53
N ALA A 179 26.89 6.93 -8.25
CA ALA A 179 25.97 5.94 -8.79
C ALA A 179 26.61 5.12 -9.93
N ALA A 180 26.43 3.80 -9.89
CA ALA A 180 26.89 2.89 -10.95
C ALA A 180 26.08 3.04 -12.25
N ALA A 181 26.48 2.35 -13.31
CA ALA A 181 25.65 2.20 -14.51
C ALA A 181 24.40 1.40 -14.18
N PRO A 182 23.26 1.68 -14.87
CA PRO A 182 22.01 0.97 -14.61
C PRO A 182 22.11 -0.51 -14.98
N GLN A 183 21.60 -1.36 -14.11
CA GLN A 183 21.50 -2.82 -14.33
C GLN A 183 20.17 -3.17 -15.00
N ALA A 184 20.06 -4.37 -15.58
CA ALA A 184 18.77 -4.89 -16.02
C ALA A 184 17.82 -5.06 -14.82
N PRO A 185 16.53 -4.72 -14.97
CA PRO A 185 15.85 -4.26 -16.17
C PRO A 185 15.85 -2.72 -16.39
N TYR A 186 16.50 -1.94 -15.52
CA TYR A 186 16.44 -0.46 -15.55
C TYR A 186 17.26 0.17 -16.69
N ASN A 187 18.12 -0.58 -17.33
CA ASN A 187 18.88 -0.14 -18.51
C ASN A 187 17.99 0.09 -19.77
N ALA A 188 16.80 -0.53 -19.80
CA ALA A 188 15.85 -0.40 -20.91
C ALA A 188 14.47 -0.03 -20.37
N GLY A 189 14.17 1.27 -20.26
CA GLY A 189 12.85 1.73 -19.82
C GLY A 189 12.73 1.96 -18.31
N ALA A 190 13.70 2.63 -17.70
CA ALA A 190 13.79 2.89 -16.26
C ALA A 190 12.50 3.44 -15.63
N ALA A 191 11.78 4.36 -16.28
CA ALA A 191 10.53 4.92 -15.78
C ALA A 191 9.43 3.86 -15.64
N VAL A 192 9.30 3.00 -16.65
CA VAL A 192 8.27 1.94 -16.64
C VAL A 192 8.61 0.88 -15.60
N GLN A 193 9.86 0.48 -15.49
CA GLN A 193 10.31 -0.45 -14.45
C GLN A 193 10.11 0.14 -13.06
N GLY A 194 10.39 1.43 -12.88
CA GLY A 194 10.08 2.14 -11.64
C GLY A 194 8.60 2.09 -11.30
N PHE A 195 7.72 2.34 -12.28
CA PHE A 195 6.27 2.26 -12.12
C PHE A 195 5.80 0.87 -11.67
N LEU A 196 6.27 -0.20 -12.33
CA LEU A 196 5.94 -1.58 -11.97
C LEU A 196 6.50 -1.97 -10.59
N THR A 197 7.72 -1.52 -10.29
CA THR A 197 8.31 -1.72 -8.97
C THR A 197 7.49 -1.05 -7.86
N GLY A 198 6.82 0.07 -8.17
CA GLY A 198 5.90 0.75 -7.26
C GLY A 198 4.71 -0.11 -6.81
N TYR A 199 4.27 -1.10 -7.60
CA TYR A 199 3.21 -2.04 -7.18
C TYR A 199 3.57 -2.82 -5.92
N GLN A 200 4.86 -3.12 -5.73
CA GLN A 200 5.33 -3.92 -4.61
C GLN A 200 5.19 -3.22 -3.26
N THR A 201 4.94 -1.90 -3.23
CA THR A 201 4.63 -1.17 -1.99
C THR A 201 3.28 -1.58 -1.40
N MET A 202 2.34 -2.05 -2.22
CA MET A 202 0.95 -2.41 -1.88
C MET A 202 0.06 -1.21 -1.51
N ASP A 203 0.55 0.01 -1.65
CA ASP A 203 -0.11 1.22 -1.15
C ASP A 203 -1.44 1.53 -1.85
N LEU A 204 -1.57 1.20 -3.16
CA LEU A 204 -2.84 1.37 -3.85
C LEU A 204 -3.94 0.48 -3.24
N LEU A 205 -3.66 -0.80 -3.00
CA LEU A 205 -4.63 -1.70 -2.38
C LEU A 205 -4.93 -1.28 -0.94
N ALA A 206 -3.90 -0.85 -0.20
CA ALA A 206 -4.04 -0.32 1.14
C ALA A 206 -4.90 0.96 1.17
N SER A 207 -4.76 1.84 0.17
CA SER A 207 -5.57 3.07 0.07
C SER A 207 -7.05 2.80 -0.11
N LEU A 208 -7.42 1.75 -0.86
CA LEU A 208 -8.81 1.33 -0.98
C LEU A 208 -9.41 0.88 0.35
N ALA A 209 -8.60 0.27 1.22
CA ALA A 209 -9.04 -0.18 2.54
C ALA A 209 -9.00 0.94 3.59
N PHE A 210 -7.98 1.79 3.57
CA PHE A 210 -7.81 2.84 4.57
C PHE A 210 -8.83 3.99 4.44
N GLY A 211 -9.45 4.14 3.27
CA GLY A 211 -10.44 5.17 3.01
C GLY A 211 -11.55 5.21 4.06
N ILE A 212 -12.06 4.06 4.50
CA ILE A 212 -13.11 3.96 5.52
C ILE A 212 -12.61 4.52 6.86
N ILE A 213 -11.47 4.04 7.35
CA ILE A 213 -10.93 4.45 8.66
C ILE A 213 -10.56 5.94 8.69
N ILE A 214 -10.04 6.47 7.60
CA ILE A 214 -9.73 7.89 7.51
C ILE A 214 -11.02 8.73 7.46
N ALA A 215 -12.06 8.27 6.75
CA ALA A 215 -13.37 8.93 6.76
C ALA A 215 -13.95 9.00 8.17
N GLU A 216 -13.94 7.88 8.90
CA GLU A 216 -14.37 7.83 10.30
C GLU A 216 -13.57 8.76 11.21
N THR A 217 -12.24 8.74 11.06
CA THR A 217 -11.37 9.65 11.80
C THR A 217 -11.74 11.12 11.57
N ILE A 218 -12.12 11.48 10.35
CA ILE A 218 -12.57 12.84 10.00
C ILE A 218 -13.96 13.12 10.56
N HIS A 219 -14.86 12.13 10.56
CA HIS A 219 -16.17 12.26 11.22
C HIS A 219 -16.04 12.47 12.72
N GLU A 220 -15.18 11.71 13.42
CA GLU A 220 -14.87 11.90 14.85
C GLU A 220 -14.33 13.31 15.16
N LEU A 221 -13.65 13.94 14.19
CA LEU A 221 -13.18 15.32 14.30
C LEU A 221 -14.25 16.37 13.99
N GLY A 222 -15.51 15.95 13.75
CA GLY A 222 -16.69 16.81 13.64
C GLY A 222 -17.08 17.24 12.22
N VAL A 223 -16.53 16.62 11.16
CA VAL A 223 -16.97 16.84 9.78
C VAL A 223 -18.00 15.78 9.41
N THR A 224 -19.24 16.17 9.16
CA THR A 224 -20.36 15.24 8.93
C THR A 224 -20.84 15.21 7.47
N ASP A 225 -20.44 16.17 6.64
CA ASP A 225 -20.82 16.24 5.24
C ASP A 225 -19.88 15.39 4.37
N ASP A 226 -20.39 14.39 3.68
CA ASP A 226 -19.61 13.41 2.89
C ASP A 226 -18.71 14.06 1.84
N LYS A 227 -19.18 15.12 1.15
CA LYS A 227 -18.36 15.85 0.17
C LYS A 227 -17.19 16.56 0.83
N ARG A 228 -17.39 17.05 2.05
CA ARG A 228 -16.33 17.64 2.84
C ARG A 228 -15.38 16.60 3.38
N VAL A 229 -15.85 15.46 3.84
CA VAL A 229 -15.01 14.33 4.24
C VAL A 229 -14.10 13.93 3.08
N ALA A 230 -14.63 13.75 1.87
CA ALA A 230 -13.85 13.46 0.66
C ALA A 230 -12.78 14.54 0.37
N PHE A 231 -13.13 15.82 0.55
CA PHE A 231 -12.19 16.92 0.39
C PHE A 231 -11.07 16.90 1.44
N GLU A 232 -11.40 16.63 2.71
CA GLU A 232 -10.41 16.57 3.79
C GLU A 232 -9.52 15.31 3.67
N ILE A 233 -10.05 14.18 3.19
CA ILE A 233 -9.27 12.99 2.80
C ILE A 233 -8.26 13.37 1.72
N SER A 234 -8.69 14.08 0.69
CA SER A 234 -7.81 14.52 -0.39
C SER A 234 -6.69 15.43 0.10
N ARG A 235 -6.99 16.40 0.96
CA ARG A 235 -5.98 17.29 1.56
C ARG A 235 -4.97 16.53 2.42
N SER A 236 -5.44 15.61 3.25
CA SER A 236 -4.59 14.77 4.11
C SER A 236 -3.76 13.80 3.26
N GLY A 237 -4.34 13.26 2.19
CA GLY A 237 -3.66 12.41 1.21
C GLY A 237 -2.51 13.11 0.49
N VAL A 238 -2.69 14.39 0.11
CA VAL A 238 -1.62 15.19 -0.50
C VAL A 238 -0.48 15.40 0.50
N ILE A 239 -0.76 15.68 1.78
CA ILE A 239 0.27 15.82 2.80
C ILE A 239 1.05 14.50 2.97
N ALA A 240 0.35 13.38 3.10
CA ALA A 240 0.97 12.07 3.17
C ALA A 240 1.84 11.79 1.93
N GLY A 241 1.32 12.07 0.73
CA GLY A 241 2.04 11.87 -0.53
C GLY A 241 3.31 12.71 -0.65
N VAL A 242 3.27 13.98 -0.23
CA VAL A 242 4.47 14.86 -0.22
C VAL A 242 5.52 14.32 0.75
N LEU A 243 5.12 13.91 1.95
CA LEU A 243 6.04 13.29 2.93
C LEU A 243 6.66 12.01 2.36
N MET A 244 5.85 11.14 1.74
CA MET A 244 6.33 9.91 1.11
C MET A 244 7.32 10.22 -0.03
N ALA A 245 7.03 11.21 -0.89
CA ALA A 245 7.90 11.58 -1.99
C ALA A 245 9.29 12.02 -1.51
N ILE A 246 9.34 12.90 -0.52
CA ILE A 246 10.60 13.39 0.07
C ILE A 246 11.40 12.21 0.64
N ILE A 247 10.75 11.35 1.40
CA ILE A 247 11.38 10.19 2.03
C ILE A 247 11.87 9.19 0.98
N TYR A 248 11.05 8.85 -0.01
CA TYR A 248 11.44 7.90 -1.06
C TYR A 248 12.63 8.40 -1.88
N CYS A 249 12.67 9.69 -2.24
CA CYS A 249 13.83 10.26 -2.92
C CYS A 249 15.09 10.19 -2.05
N GLY A 250 14.97 10.42 -0.75
CA GLY A 250 16.09 10.30 0.17
C GLY A 250 16.59 8.86 0.35
N LEU A 251 15.67 7.90 0.48
CA LEU A 251 16.01 6.48 0.56
C LEU A 251 16.64 5.97 -0.75
N ALA A 252 16.12 6.43 -1.89
CA ALA A 252 16.67 6.14 -3.20
C ALA A 252 18.10 6.71 -3.36
N LEU A 253 18.35 7.93 -2.86
CA LEU A 253 19.70 8.50 -2.87
C LEU A 253 20.68 7.61 -2.12
N ALA A 254 20.32 7.14 -0.91
CA ALA A 254 21.16 6.23 -0.13
C ALA A 254 21.43 4.92 -0.90
N GLY A 255 20.44 4.38 -1.61
CA GLY A 255 20.59 3.19 -2.46
C GLY A 255 21.51 3.41 -3.66
N ALA A 256 21.33 4.53 -4.38
CA ALA A 256 22.16 4.88 -5.54
C ALA A 256 23.64 5.06 -5.17
N GLN A 257 23.93 5.65 -4.03
CA GLN A 257 25.30 5.82 -3.52
C GLN A 257 26.00 4.51 -3.17
N LEU A 258 25.25 3.46 -2.88
CA LEU A 258 25.79 2.12 -2.58
C LEU A 258 25.83 1.18 -3.78
N SER A 259 25.39 1.62 -4.96
CA SER A 259 25.34 0.80 -6.17
C SER A 259 26.72 0.30 -6.63
N THR A 260 27.79 1.03 -6.35
CA THR A 260 29.18 0.61 -6.61
C THR A 260 29.76 -0.24 -5.49
N VAL A 261 29.27 -0.11 -4.26
CA VAL A 261 29.79 -0.78 -3.06
C VAL A 261 29.14 -2.15 -2.85
N MET A 262 27.86 -2.29 -3.21
CA MET A 262 27.06 -3.49 -3.01
C MET A 262 26.25 -3.84 -4.27
N PRO A 263 26.89 -4.03 -5.46
CA PRO A 263 26.17 -4.18 -6.73
C PRO A 263 25.22 -5.37 -6.76
N ASP A 264 25.51 -6.42 -5.98
CA ASP A 264 24.75 -7.68 -5.96
C ASP A 264 23.71 -7.74 -4.81
N ALA A 265 23.48 -6.61 -4.11
CA ALA A 265 22.48 -6.60 -3.04
C ALA A 265 21.06 -6.81 -3.58
N THR A 266 20.37 -7.80 -3.04
CA THR A 266 19.00 -8.17 -3.40
C THR A 266 17.95 -7.68 -2.41
N ASN A 267 18.40 -7.12 -1.27
CA ASN A 267 17.53 -6.67 -0.19
C ASN A 267 17.79 -5.20 0.17
N GLY A 268 16.79 -4.35 -0.03
CA GLY A 268 16.87 -2.91 0.29
C GLY A 268 17.06 -2.61 1.78
N ALA A 269 16.64 -3.52 2.66
CA ALA A 269 16.88 -3.37 4.08
C ALA A 269 18.38 -3.48 4.44
N ALA A 270 19.10 -4.40 3.82
CA ALA A 270 20.55 -4.53 3.96
C ALA A 270 21.28 -3.27 3.44
N ILE A 271 20.77 -2.66 2.36
CA ILE A 271 21.31 -1.42 1.81
C ILE A 271 21.21 -0.28 2.83
N LEU A 272 20.03 -0.10 3.44
CA LEU A 272 19.81 0.94 4.46
C LEU A 272 20.64 0.67 5.72
N ALA A 273 20.69 -0.57 6.19
CA ALA A 273 21.51 -0.96 7.33
C ALA A 273 23.00 -0.66 7.07
N ARG A 274 23.49 -0.96 5.87
CA ARG A 274 24.86 -0.66 5.45
C ARG A 274 25.11 0.84 5.38
N SER A 275 24.23 1.60 4.73
CA SER A 275 24.32 3.06 4.69
C SER A 275 24.41 3.67 6.09
N ALA A 276 23.48 3.31 6.97
CA ALA A 276 23.45 3.83 8.33
C ALA A 276 24.67 3.39 9.16
N SER A 277 25.13 2.14 9.00
CA SER A 277 26.32 1.66 9.70
C SER A 277 27.61 2.35 9.24
N MET A 278 27.71 2.74 7.97
CA MET A 278 28.86 3.51 7.47
C MET A 278 28.91 4.93 8.03
N HIS A 279 27.76 5.54 8.32
CA HIS A 279 27.69 6.89 8.90
C HIS A 279 27.77 6.91 10.43
N PHE A 280 27.14 5.94 11.10
CA PHE A 280 26.93 5.96 12.56
C PHE A 280 27.40 4.71 13.29
N GLY A 281 28.08 3.78 12.61
CA GLY A 281 28.50 2.50 13.21
C GLY A 281 27.32 1.69 13.76
N LEU A 282 27.49 1.06 14.91
CA LEU A 282 26.46 0.25 15.56
C LEU A 282 25.18 1.05 15.87
N ALA A 283 25.31 2.32 16.24
CA ALA A 283 24.17 3.19 16.50
C ALA A 283 23.28 3.33 15.25
N GLY A 284 23.87 3.37 14.05
CA GLY A 284 23.13 3.38 12.78
C GLY A 284 22.28 2.13 12.59
N THR A 285 22.79 0.95 12.91
CA THR A 285 22.02 -0.31 12.86
C THR A 285 20.83 -0.29 13.81
N VAL A 286 21.01 0.23 15.03
CA VAL A 286 19.91 0.39 16.00
C VAL A 286 18.85 1.37 15.49
N VAL A 287 19.27 2.49 14.90
CA VAL A 287 18.34 3.48 14.32
C VAL A 287 17.53 2.86 13.17
N VAL A 288 18.18 2.12 12.27
CA VAL A 288 17.47 1.45 11.16
C VAL A 288 16.48 0.40 11.70
N PHE A 289 16.88 -0.41 12.69
CA PHE A 289 15.94 -1.32 13.35
C PHE A 289 14.73 -0.57 13.93
N ALA A 290 14.95 0.56 14.62
CA ALA A 290 13.85 1.37 15.18
C ALA A 290 12.93 1.93 14.08
N ILE A 291 13.48 2.39 12.96
CA ILE A 291 12.71 2.84 11.79
C ILE A 291 11.81 1.71 11.28
N PHE A 292 12.38 0.54 11.01
CA PHE A 292 11.62 -0.60 10.50
C PHE A 292 10.56 -1.08 11.50
N PHE A 293 10.92 -1.16 12.77
CA PHE A 293 9.99 -1.56 13.83
C PHE A 293 8.79 -0.62 13.91
N LEU A 294 9.02 0.70 13.95
CA LEU A 294 7.95 1.70 14.03
C LEU A 294 7.08 1.71 12.76
N ALA A 295 7.71 1.70 11.58
CA ALA A 295 6.98 1.68 10.32
C ALA A 295 6.10 0.42 10.20
N CYS A 296 6.68 -0.75 10.44
CA CYS A 296 5.98 -2.02 10.38
C CYS A 296 4.86 -2.11 11.44
N MET A 297 5.09 -1.62 12.65
CA MET A 297 4.09 -1.60 13.72
C MET A 297 2.90 -0.68 13.35
N ASN A 298 3.18 0.51 12.81
CA ASN A 298 2.13 1.46 12.42
C ASN A 298 1.21 0.87 11.32
N VAL A 299 1.82 0.31 10.27
CA VAL A 299 1.06 -0.35 9.20
C VAL A 299 0.29 -1.56 9.71
N CYS A 300 0.91 -2.38 10.56
CA CYS A 300 0.27 -3.55 11.15
C CYS A 300 -1.01 -3.18 11.94
N ILE A 301 -0.91 -2.16 12.81
CA ILE A 301 -2.06 -1.64 13.57
C ILE A 301 -3.16 -1.15 12.61
N GLY A 302 -2.79 -0.36 11.61
CA GLY A 302 -3.73 0.15 10.61
C GLY A 302 -4.45 -0.97 9.84
N LEU A 303 -3.69 -1.96 9.36
CA LEU A 303 -4.24 -3.09 8.60
C LEU A 303 -5.12 -4.01 9.45
N ILE A 304 -4.69 -4.36 10.68
CA ILE A 304 -5.53 -5.15 11.60
C ILE A 304 -6.84 -4.40 11.88
N SER A 305 -6.76 -3.07 12.12
CA SER A 305 -7.94 -2.26 12.39
C SER A 305 -8.92 -2.26 11.22
N CYS A 306 -8.46 -1.93 10.00
CA CYS A 306 -9.35 -1.82 8.85
C CYS A 306 -9.90 -3.17 8.37
N CYS A 307 -9.07 -4.23 8.37
CA CYS A 307 -9.53 -5.57 7.99
C CYS A 307 -10.57 -6.09 8.99
N SER A 308 -10.30 -5.97 10.29
CA SER A 308 -11.26 -6.41 11.33
C SER A 308 -12.57 -5.66 11.24
N ARG A 309 -12.53 -4.35 10.99
CA ARG A 309 -13.72 -3.53 10.84
C ARG A 309 -14.53 -3.93 9.60
N TYR A 310 -13.89 -4.01 8.44
CA TYR A 310 -14.54 -4.43 7.21
C TYR A 310 -15.27 -5.78 7.33
N PHE A 311 -14.57 -6.81 7.84
CA PHE A 311 -15.20 -8.13 7.99
C PHE A 311 -16.29 -8.17 9.05
N CYS A 312 -16.15 -7.35 10.12
CA CYS A 312 -17.15 -7.19 11.15
C CYS A 312 -18.44 -6.58 10.59
N GLU A 313 -18.33 -5.46 9.89
CA GLU A 313 -19.46 -4.73 9.28
C GLU A 313 -20.12 -5.51 8.15
N THR A 314 -19.34 -6.23 7.36
CA THR A 314 -19.86 -6.88 6.15
C THR A 314 -20.49 -8.24 6.43
N TYR A 315 -19.94 -9.02 7.39
CA TYR A 315 -20.30 -10.44 7.52
C TYR A 315 -20.74 -10.88 8.91
N VAL A 316 -20.50 -10.09 9.96
CA VAL A 316 -20.68 -10.58 11.34
C VAL A 316 -21.76 -9.84 12.09
N VAL A 317 -21.91 -8.55 11.91
CA VAL A 317 -22.85 -7.73 12.68
C VAL A 317 -24.05 -7.34 11.82
N GLU A 318 -25.25 -7.68 12.30
CA GLU A 318 -26.49 -7.22 11.70
C GLU A 318 -26.60 -5.69 11.81
N GLY A 319 -26.96 -5.02 10.71
CA GLY A 319 -26.96 -3.56 10.60
C GLY A 319 -25.68 -2.98 9.99
N GLY A 320 -24.62 -3.76 9.83
CA GLY A 320 -23.39 -3.33 9.14
C GLY A 320 -22.79 -2.06 9.75
N ALA A 321 -22.51 -1.06 8.93
CA ALA A 321 -21.94 0.22 9.34
C ALA A 321 -22.85 1.06 10.25
N GLU A 322 -24.17 0.80 10.28
CA GLU A 322 -25.14 1.47 11.16
C GLU A 322 -25.25 0.82 12.54
N ALA A 323 -24.55 -0.31 12.77
CA ALA A 323 -24.57 -1.01 14.04
C ALA A 323 -23.94 -0.16 15.16
N SER A 324 -24.45 -0.32 16.38
CA SER A 324 -23.90 0.40 17.54
C SER A 324 -22.45 -0.02 17.82
N GLU A 325 -21.62 0.90 18.29
CA GLU A 325 -20.22 0.61 18.66
C GLU A 325 -20.12 -0.50 19.72
N GLU A 326 -21.10 -0.65 20.57
CA GLU A 326 -21.15 -1.70 21.58
C GLU A 326 -21.37 -3.09 20.98
N ALA A 327 -22.23 -3.20 19.95
CA ALA A 327 -22.43 -4.42 19.18
C ALA A 327 -21.18 -4.82 18.39
N MET A 328 -20.43 -3.84 17.87
CA MET A 328 -19.20 -4.03 17.10
C MET A 328 -18.01 -4.45 17.97
N ARG A 329 -17.94 -4.04 19.22
CA ARG A 329 -16.74 -4.16 20.08
C ARG A 329 -16.22 -5.59 20.24
N ARG A 330 -17.08 -6.54 20.54
CA ARG A 330 -16.68 -7.95 20.73
C ARG A 330 -16.28 -8.63 19.41
N PRO A 331 -17.12 -8.58 18.35
CA PRO A 331 -16.75 -9.16 17.06
C PRO A 331 -15.46 -8.57 16.49
N PHE A 332 -15.27 -7.26 16.58
CA PHE A 332 -14.03 -6.58 16.16
C PHE A 332 -12.81 -7.13 16.90
N ALA A 333 -12.87 -7.25 18.23
CA ALA A 333 -11.76 -7.77 19.02
C ALA A 333 -11.42 -9.22 18.68
N ILE A 334 -12.45 -10.07 18.41
CA ILE A 334 -12.25 -11.46 17.99
C ILE A 334 -11.57 -11.51 16.62
N LEU A 335 -12.04 -10.75 15.64
CA LEU A 335 -11.45 -10.70 14.30
C LEU A 335 -10.02 -10.14 14.34
N ALA A 336 -9.78 -9.08 15.10
CA ALA A 336 -8.44 -8.53 15.29
C ALA A 336 -7.47 -9.56 15.90
N PHE A 337 -7.94 -10.35 16.88
CA PHE A 337 -7.16 -11.44 17.45
C PHE A 337 -6.87 -12.53 16.41
N VAL A 338 -7.90 -12.97 15.67
CA VAL A 338 -7.76 -14.02 14.65
C VAL A 338 -6.75 -13.58 13.57
N PHE A 339 -6.86 -12.35 13.07
CA PHE A 339 -5.95 -11.84 12.06
C PHE A 339 -4.52 -11.68 12.61
N ALA A 340 -4.35 -11.18 13.82
CA ALA A 340 -3.04 -11.08 14.44
C ALA A 340 -2.41 -12.47 14.68
N ALA A 341 -3.16 -13.42 15.19
CA ALA A 341 -2.69 -14.78 15.46
C ALA A 341 -2.33 -15.54 14.17
N PHE A 342 -3.19 -15.48 13.15
CA PHE A 342 -2.94 -16.08 11.85
C PHE A 342 -1.68 -15.46 11.18
N SER A 343 -1.55 -14.13 11.20
CA SER A 343 -0.39 -13.44 10.67
C SER A 343 0.88 -13.73 11.46
N CYS A 344 0.78 -13.93 12.77
CA CYS A 344 1.90 -14.37 13.61
C CYS A 344 2.43 -15.73 13.17
N VAL A 345 1.54 -16.68 12.88
CA VAL A 345 1.94 -17.99 12.35
C VAL A 345 2.61 -17.86 11.00
N LEU A 346 2.00 -17.11 10.06
CA LEU A 346 2.55 -16.91 8.72
C LEU A 346 3.90 -16.17 8.75
N SER A 347 4.10 -15.21 9.64
CA SER A 347 5.37 -14.46 9.71
C SER A 347 6.58 -15.34 10.05
N ASN A 348 6.36 -16.51 10.67
CA ASN A 348 7.41 -17.48 11.00
C ASN A 348 7.86 -18.34 9.80
N VAL A 349 7.13 -18.31 8.69
CA VAL A 349 7.55 -19.00 7.44
C VAL A 349 8.75 -18.31 6.79
N GLY A 350 8.93 -17.04 7.03
CA GLY A 350 10.04 -16.24 6.52
C GLY A 350 9.62 -15.23 5.45
N LEU A 351 10.41 -14.16 5.33
CA LEU A 351 10.09 -13.05 4.43
C LEU A 351 10.08 -13.47 2.95
N ASP A 352 11.06 -14.27 2.51
CA ASP A 352 11.19 -14.68 1.11
C ASP A 352 9.98 -15.47 0.62
N VAL A 353 9.46 -16.37 1.46
CA VAL A 353 8.26 -17.16 1.12
C VAL A 353 7.03 -16.27 1.01
N ILE A 354 6.87 -15.32 1.94
CA ILE A 354 5.77 -14.35 1.88
C ILE A 354 5.85 -13.52 0.60
N LEU A 355 7.04 -13.05 0.22
CA LEU A 355 7.24 -12.28 -1.00
C LEU A 355 6.94 -13.10 -2.27
N MET A 356 7.31 -14.37 -2.30
CA MET A 356 7.04 -15.27 -3.43
C MET A 356 5.54 -15.43 -3.71
N PHE A 357 4.70 -15.51 -2.68
CA PHE A 357 3.24 -15.56 -2.84
C PHE A 357 2.60 -14.19 -3.07
N SER A 358 3.26 -13.11 -2.61
CA SER A 358 2.72 -11.76 -2.75
C SER A 358 2.68 -11.30 -4.20
N VAL A 359 3.73 -11.57 -4.98
CA VAL A 359 3.87 -11.05 -6.35
C VAL A 359 2.71 -11.50 -7.27
N PRO A 360 2.36 -12.80 -7.35
CA PRO A 360 1.22 -13.22 -8.17
C PRO A 360 -0.10 -12.59 -7.74
N MET A 361 -0.37 -12.52 -6.43
CA MET A 361 -1.59 -11.89 -5.93
C MET A 361 -1.68 -10.41 -6.30
N LEU A 362 -0.57 -9.68 -6.19
CA LEU A 362 -0.51 -8.28 -6.57
C LEU A 362 -0.73 -8.10 -8.08
N ASN A 363 -0.09 -8.92 -8.91
CA ASN A 363 -0.27 -8.88 -10.36
C ASN A 363 -1.72 -9.17 -10.80
N ALA A 364 -2.47 -9.95 -10.01
CA ALA A 364 -3.90 -10.18 -10.25
C ALA A 364 -4.78 -8.98 -9.83
N LEU A 365 -4.49 -8.35 -8.68
CA LEU A 365 -5.37 -7.34 -8.07
C LEU A 365 -5.06 -5.90 -8.54
N TYR A 366 -3.78 -5.57 -8.79
CA TYR A 366 -3.36 -4.20 -9.10
C TYR A 366 -3.97 -3.63 -10.39
N PRO A 367 -3.95 -4.33 -11.53
CA PRO A 367 -4.58 -3.82 -12.75
C PRO A 367 -6.05 -3.49 -12.57
N VAL A 368 -6.77 -4.34 -11.84
CA VAL A 368 -8.19 -4.13 -11.53
C VAL A 368 -8.37 -2.90 -10.63
N ALA A 369 -7.55 -2.77 -9.58
CA ALA A 369 -7.59 -1.61 -8.69
C ALA A 369 -7.32 -0.31 -9.46
N ILE A 370 -6.31 -0.29 -10.34
CA ILE A 370 -5.96 0.90 -11.14
C ILE A 370 -7.14 1.33 -12.01
N VAL A 371 -7.74 0.40 -12.78
CA VAL A 371 -8.84 0.77 -13.67
C VAL A 371 -10.08 1.22 -12.91
N LEU A 372 -10.40 0.60 -11.77
CA LEU A 372 -11.50 1.01 -10.90
C LEU A 372 -11.29 2.42 -10.35
N VAL A 373 -10.08 2.72 -9.88
CA VAL A 373 -9.73 4.05 -9.36
C VAL A 373 -9.79 5.11 -10.45
N LEU A 374 -9.21 4.85 -11.63
CA LEU A 374 -9.26 5.80 -12.74
C LEU A 374 -10.69 6.07 -13.19
N MET A 375 -11.52 5.04 -13.34
CA MET A 375 -12.94 5.21 -13.65
C MET A 375 -13.71 5.91 -12.52
N GLY A 376 -13.36 5.64 -11.26
CA GLY A 376 -13.95 6.29 -10.09
C GLY A 376 -13.71 7.81 -10.07
N LEU A 377 -12.51 8.25 -10.46
CA LEU A 377 -12.19 9.67 -10.56
C LEU A 377 -13.00 10.39 -11.64
N VAL A 378 -13.35 9.69 -12.72
CA VAL A 378 -14.19 10.21 -13.81
C VAL A 378 -15.60 9.61 -13.76
N HIS A 379 -16.08 9.28 -12.54
CA HIS A 379 -17.36 8.59 -12.33
C HIS A 379 -18.54 9.26 -13.05
N GLY A 380 -18.63 10.61 -13.07
CA GLY A 380 -19.69 11.31 -13.75
C GLY A 380 -19.83 10.94 -15.23
N PHE A 381 -18.71 10.69 -15.93
CA PHE A 381 -18.72 10.21 -17.31
C PHE A 381 -19.03 8.70 -17.38
N CYS A 382 -18.38 7.90 -16.53
CA CYS A 382 -18.55 6.45 -16.54
C CYS A 382 -19.95 6.02 -16.10
N ASP A 383 -20.58 6.71 -15.14
CA ASP A 383 -21.93 6.43 -14.67
C ASP A 383 -23.02 6.76 -15.73
N ALA A 384 -22.73 7.73 -16.60
CA ALA A 384 -23.56 7.98 -17.79
C ALA A 384 -23.47 6.82 -18.82
N HIS A 385 -22.45 5.97 -18.71
CA HIS A 385 -22.19 4.84 -19.60
C HIS A 385 -21.92 3.55 -18.79
N PRO A 386 -22.92 2.98 -18.11
CA PRO A 386 -22.70 1.91 -17.12
C PRO A 386 -22.06 0.65 -17.70
N GLN A 387 -22.18 0.39 -18.99
CA GLN A 387 -21.53 -0.74 -19.65
C GLN A 387 -19.99 -0.64 -19.62
N VAL A 388 -19.44 0.58 -19.51
CA VAL A 388 -17.99 0.80 -19.40
C VAL A 388 -17.43 0.12 -18.15
N TRP A 389 -18.14 0.23 -17.01
CA TRP A 389 -17.71 -0.42 -15.77
C TRP A 389 -17.62 -1.93 -15.94
N VAL A 390 -18.63 -2.55 -16.54
CA VAL A 390 -18.70 -4.00 -16.74
C VAL A 390 -17.59 -4.49 -17.66
N TRP A 391 -17.40 -3.82 -18.81
CA TRP A 391 -16.40 -4.22 -19.78
C TRP A 391 -14.99 -4.03 -19.26
N VAL A 392 -14.65 -2.85 -18.76
CA VAL A 392 -13.28 -2.58 -18.30
C VAL A 392 -12.95 -3.41 -17.06
N GLY A 393 -13.79 -3.35 -16.02
CA GLY A 393 -13.55 -4.07 -14.78
C GLY A 393 -13.53 -5.58 -14.97
N GLY A 394 -14.50 -6.13 -15.73
CA GLY A 394 -14.62 -7.56 -15.99
C GLY A 394 -13.48 -8.12 -16.84
N VAL A 395 -13.20 -7.49 -17.99
CA VAL A 395 -12.18 -7.98 -18.94
C VAL A 395 -10.78 -7.87 -18.34
N VAL A 396 -10.46 -6.74 -17.68
CA VAL A 396 -9.16 -6.57 -17.01
C VAL A 396 -9.00 -7.57 -15.87
N ALA A 397 -10.06 -7.83 -15.08
CA ALA A 397 -10.00 -8.82 -14.00
C ALA A 397 -9.70 -10.22 -14.54
N VAL A 398 -10.40 -10.65 -15.58
CA VAL A 398 -10.18 -11.97 -16.20
C VAL A 398 -8.76 -12.06 -16.75
N GLN A 399 -8.30 -11.06 -17.49
CA GLN A 399 -6.96 -11.04 -18.07
C GLN A 399 -5.88 -11.06 -16.99
N SER A 400 -5.98 -10.21 -15.97
CA SER A 400 -4.98 -10.13 -14.88
C SER A 400 -4.88 -11.43 -14.08
N VAL A 401 -6.01 -12.07 -13.77
CA VAL A 401 -6.03 -13.35 -13.05
C VAL A 401 -5.42 -14.46 -13.90
N ILE A 402 -5.79 -14.56 -15.18
CA ILE A 402 -5.23 -15.59 -16.09
C ILE A 402 -3.73 -15.41 -16.24
N THR A 403 -3.26 -14.17 -16.49
CA THR A 403 -1.83 -13.87 -16.62
C THR A 403 -1.09 -14.17 -15.34
N SER A 404 -1.63 -13.79 -14.19
CA SER A 404 -1.00 -14.02 -12.89
C SER A 404 -0.89 -15.52 -12.54
N ILE A 405 -1.94 -16.31 -12.81
CA ILE A 405 -1.90 -17.77 -12.62
C ILE A 405 -0.88 -18.41 -13.57
N ARG A 406 -0.85 -17.99 -14.84
CA ARG A 406 0.13 -18.45 -15.80
C ARG A 406 1.55 -18.18 -15.31
N ASP A 407 1.86 -16.95 -14.91
CA ASP A 407 3.20 -16.55 -14.49
C ASP A 407 3.65 -17.27 -13.22
N ALA A 408 2.72 -17.55 -12.30
CA ALA A 408 3.02 -18.26 -11.06
C ALA A 408 3.26 -19.77 -11.25
N PHE A 409 2.47 -20.43 -12.12
CA PHE A 409 2.43 -21.90 -12.18
C PHE A 409 2.78 -22.47 -13.56
N PHE A 410 2.64 -21.69 -14.63
CA PHE A 410 2.72 -22.14 -16.02
C PHE A 410 3.56 -21.21 -16.90
N ALA A 411 4.65 -20.66 -16.40
CA ALA A 411 5.45 -19.60 -17.04
C ALA A 411 5.89 -19.86 -18.50
N ARG A 412 5.82 -21.11 -18.98
CA ARG A 412 6.14 -21.49 -20.37
C ARG A 412 4.94 -21.49 -21.31
N VAL A 413 3.73 -21.28 -20.81
CA VAL A 413 2.52 -21.26 -21.63
C VAL A 413 2.33 -19.89 -22.23
N TRP A 414 2.33 -19.82 -23.58
CA TRP A 414 2.03 -18.59 -24.31
C TRP A 414 0.53 -18.26 -24.20
N LEU A 415 0.24 -16.99 -23.98
CA LEU A 415 -1.13 -16.45 -23.98
C LEU A 415 -1.28 -15.42 -25.09
N PRO A 416 -2.49 -15.23 -25.67
CA PRO A 416 -2.74 -14.16 -26.65
C PRO A 416 -2.37 -12.76 -26.16
N PHE A 417 -2.39 -12.54 -24.86
CA PHE A 417 -1.99 -11.28 -24.21
C PHE A 417 -0.49 -10.98 -24.32
N ASP A 418 0.34 -11.99 -24.57
CA ASP A 418 1.80 -11.83 -24.74
C ASP A 418 2.16 -11.14 -26.06
N ALA A 419 1.25 -11.13 -27.03
CA ALA A 419 1.40 -10.42 -28.30
C ALA A 419 0.99 -8.93 -28.21
N LEU A 420 0.43 -8.49 -27.09
CA LEU A 420 -0.03 -7.11 -26.94
C LEU A 420 1.14 -6.16 -26.67
N PRO A 421 1.01 -4.89 -27.07
CA PRO A 421 1.95 -3.85 -26.64
C PRO A 421 2.07 -3.84 -25.11
N LEU A 422 3.29 -3.58 -24.62
CA LEU A 422 3.60 -3.53 -23.19
C LEU A 422 3.55 -4.89 -22.45
N ALA A 423 3.37 -6.02 -23.16
CA ALA A 423 3.39 -7.35 -22.53
C ALA A 423 4.78 -7.67 -21.96
N ASP A 424 5.85 -7.35 -22.69
CA ASP A 424 7.24 -7.59 -22.29
C ASP A 424 7.61 -6.91 -20.95
N ILE A 425 6.87 -5.87 -20.57
CA ILE A 425 7.07 -5.12 -19.33
C ILE A 425 5.98 -5.39 -18.28
N GLY A 426 5.13 -6.42 -18.49
CA GLY A 426 4.08 -6.78 -17.54
C GLY A 426 2.86 -5.84 -17.50
N ALA A 427 2.72 -4.95 -18.50
CA ALA A 427 1.64 -3.97 -18.57
C ALA A 427 0.62 -4.26 -19.71
N ALA A 428 0.50 -5.51 -20.13
CA ALA A 428 -0.48 -5.94 -21.15
C ALA A 428 -1.94 -5.62 -20.80
N TRP A 429 -2.24 -5.42 -19.54
CA TRP A 429 -3.57 -5.03 -19.06
C TRP A 429 -3.98 -3.63 -19.54
N ALA A 430 -3.04 -2.71 -19.78
CA ALA A 430 -3.36 -1.34 -20.16
C ALA A 430 -4.00 -1.24 -21.55
N PRO A 431 -3.44 -1.81 -22.64
CA PRO A 431 -4.13 -1.86 -23.93
C PRO A 431 -5.45 -2.63 -23.86
N VAL A 432 -5.55 -3.70 -23.06
CA VAL A 432 -6.82 -4.41 -22.84
C VAL A 432 -7.87 -3.50 -22.22
N ALA A 433 -7.50 -2.71 -21.20
CA ALA A 433 -8.41 -1.74 -20.57
C ALA A 433 -8.91 -0.68 -21.57
N VAL A 434 -8.03 -0.16 -22.43
CA VAL A 434 -8.41 0.83 -23.47
C VAL A 434 -9.40 0.23 -24.47
N VAL A 435 -9.13 -0.98 -24.97
CA VAL A 435 -10.05 -1.67 -25.90
C VAL A 435 -11.39 -1.95 -25.22
N ALA A 436 -11.39 -2.46 -24.00
CA ALA A 436 -12.60 -2.71 -23.23
C ALA A 436 -13.40 -1.43 -22.96
N PHE A 437 -12.73 -0.30 -22.72
CA PHE A 437 -13.36 1.01 -22.55
C PHE A 437 -14.09 1.45 -23.82
N VAL A 438 -13.45 1.33 -24.98
CA VAL A 438 -14.08 1.67 -26.28
C VAL A 438 -15.28 0.75 -26.55
N ILE A 439 -15.15 -0.56 -26.33
CA ILE A 439 -16.26 -1.52 -26.49
C ILE A 439 -17.41 -1.17 -25.53
N GLY A 440 -17.11 -0.85 -24.28
CA GLY A 440 -18.10 -0.43 -23.29
C GLY A 440 -18.87 0.82 -23.70
N LEU A 441 -18.19 1.83 -24.27
CA LEU A 441 -18.82 3.03 -24.81
C LEU A 441 -19.76 2.73 -26.00
N LEU A 442 -19.28 1.92 -26.96
CA LEU A 442 -20.09 1.51 -28.12
C LEU A 442 -21.33 0.74 -27.68
N HIS A 443 -21.16 -0.23 -26.77
CA HIS A 443 -22.28 -1.00 -26.22
C HIS A 443 -23.29 -0.10 -25.48
N SER A 444 -22.81 0.84 -24.67
CA SER A 444 -23.70 1.79 -23.98
C SER A 444 -24.55 2.62 -24.96
N ARG A 445 -23.94 3.11 -26.05
CA ARG A 445 -24.67 3.84 -27.10
C ARG A 445 -25.71 2.96 -27.81
N PHE A 446 -25.36 1.69 -28.07
CA PHE A 446 -26.28 0.76 -28.74
C PHE A 446 -27.50 0.45 -27.87
N VAL A 447 -27.29 0.21 -26.56
CA VAL A 447 -28.40 -0.02 -25.61
C VAL A 447 -29.26 1.22 -25.44
N ALA A 448 -28.68 2.41 -25.43
CA ALA A 448 -29.45 3.66 -25.38
C ALA A 448 -30.35 3.84 -26.63
N HIS A 449 -29.83 3.50 -27.81
CA HIS A 449 -30.57 3.61 -29.07
C HIS A 449 -31.70 2.57 -29.23
N SER A 450 -31.57 1.41 -28.60
CA SER A 450 -32.59 0.36 -28.60
C SER A 450 -33.75 0.60 -27.62
N ARG A 451 -33.62 1.58 -26.73
CA ARG A 451 -34.62 1.97 -25.73
C ARG A 451 -35.36 3.28 -26.08
N SER A 452 -34.87 4.02 -27.06
CA SER A 452 -35.54 5.18 -27.69
C SER A 452 -36.37 4.73 -28.87
#